data_35e0992055c82aafb48b9b3861cd690f
#
_entry.id   35e0992055c82aafb48b9b3861cd690f
#
_cell.length_a   1.000
_cell.length_b   1.000
_cell.length_c   1.000
_cell.angle_alpha   90.00
_cell.angle_beta   90.00
_cell.angle_gamma   90.00
#
_symmetry.space_group_name_H-M   'P 1'
#
loop_
_entity.id
_entity.type
_entity.pdbx_description
1 polymer ?
#
loop_
_entity_poly.entity_id
_entity_poly.type
_entity_poly.pdbx_seq_one_letter_code
_entity_poly.pdbx_strand_id
1 'polypeptide(L)'
;MTKLRFTTLFLLSIVALAASAYALRRVSVHDPSIVYDPSSSMYYVFGSHRATARSRDLMSWTTLTATWGLADNNGTLTNTNAANSVAFRKNMTQTIDVLGQQTAFGPFDVQAWASAYGNGYSIDGNLWAPDVIFNKDMQKWCLYLSINGPTWNSAIILLTADQITGPYVYQGPVVYSGFNVNDLDAVSYTHTDMPLVIGSGTALPSRYRRGSHWGTYWPHCIDPCVFYDEEGNLLMSYGSWSGGIWVLRLNKQTGLRDYSHTYTLTGSEANVSVDPYFGVKIAGGYYVSGEGSYISHIGSHYFLFVTNGGLEAAKGYQMRVFRSSSPEGPFHDASGVSAIYSGYAMNYGPNADRRGVNILGAYGDWGNMAKGDNSERSQGHCSVITNDRGQSFLVYHTRFQNRGEMHQVRVHQLFLNADGWLCAAPFEYTGETVTNDDMAQTQQVGDGDVPGTYKMLVHRYGLNHNDKELATPIEVQLMPDGTVTGDRTGRWQTTAGKSYLTLILGGTVYRGVLVNQTMEPSTTSVVAFTAMANSGTSIWGYRTKAYTVPTAIAAPQSYSTDFRHYFNLRGQRVDKPGKGIYVVGGKKIIVP
;
A
#
# COMPACT_ATOMS: atom_id res chain seq x y z
N MET A 1 -41.09 24.84 65.22
CA MET A 1 -41.26 24.54 63.76
C MET A 1 -40.04 24.91 63.04
N THR A 2 -39.16 23.95 62.84
CA THR A 2 -37.83 24.10 62.30
C THR A 2 -37.83 23.76 60.80
N LYS A 3 -37.54 24.71 59.96
CA LYS A 3 -37.43 24.50 58.50
C LYS A 3 -36.07 23.86 58.15
N LEU A 4 -36.13 22.62 57.69
CA LEU A 4 -34.98 21.87 57.14
C LEU A 4 -34.77 22.35 55.70
N ARG A 5 -33.59 22.95 55.41
CA ARG A 5 -33.16 23.29 54.06
C ARG A 5 -32.36 22.11 53.50
N PHE A 6 -32.90 21.44 52.48
CA PHE A 6 -32.15 20.46 51.67
C PHE A 6 -31.27 21.22 50.68
N THR A 7 -29.98 21.10 50.85
CA THR A 7 -29.00 21.55 49.85
C THR A 7 -28.66 20.36 48.97
N THR A 8 -29.13 20.37 47.74
CA THR A 8 -28.83 19.34 46.74
C THR A 8 -27.42 19.62 46.19
N LEU A 9 -26.47 18.78 46.57
CA LEU A 9 -25.12 18.76 45.97
C LEU A 9 -25.22 18.06 44.60
N PHE A 10 -25.05 18.82 43.53
CA PHE A 10 -24.85 18.27 42.19
C PHE A 10 -23.36 17.84 42.09
N LEU A 11 -23.11 16.56 42.21
CA LEU A 11 -21.81 15.99 41.84
C LEU A 11 -21.72 15.92 40.30
N LEU A 12 -21.02 16.86 39.71
CA LEU A 12 -20.55 16.74 38.33
C LEU A 12 -19.44 15.66 38.31
N SER A 13 -19.80 14.44 37.97
CA SER A 13 -18.80 13.43 37.61
C SER A 13 -18.24 13.78 36.23
N ILE A 14 -17.11 14.45 36.23
CA ILE A 14 -16.24 14.56 35.02
C ILE A 14 -15.68 13.15 34.81
N VAL A 15 -16.26 12.39 33.89
CA VAL A 15 -15.64 11.21 33.32
C VAL A 15 -14.52 11.74 32.44
N ALA A 16 -13.33 11.84 33.01
CA ALA A 16 -12.11 11.94 32.22
C ALA A 16 -12.00 10.62 31.44
N LEU A 17 -12.39 10.60 30.18
CA LEU A 17 -11.94 9.60 29.23
C LEU A 17 -10.43 9.76 29.18
N ALA A 18 -9.73 8.95 29.98
CA ALA A 18 -8.32 8.71 29.76
C ALA A 18 -8.22 8.10 28.36
N ALA A 19 -7.77 8.90 27.40
CA ALA A 19 -7.27 8.39 26.14
C ALA A 19 -6.13 7.45 26.51
N SER A 20 -6.44 6.15 26.61
CA SER A 20 -5.40 5.14 26.71
C SER A 20 -4.57 5.31 25.44
N ALA A 21 -3.29 5.64 25.61
CA ALA A 21 -2.34 5.59 24.52
C ALA A 21 -2.40 4.18 23.93
N TYR A 22 -3.06 4.03 22.77
CA TYR A 22 -3.13 2.76 22.08
C TYR A 22 -1.75 2.45 21.55
N ALA A 23 -1.01 1.63 22.27
CA ALA A 23 0.23 1.09 21.76
C ALA A 23 -0.11 0.23 20.54
N LEU A 24 0.45 0.54 19.39
CA LEU A 24 0.30 -0.26 18.18
C LEU A 24 0.74 -1.69 18.46
N ARG A 25 -0.16 -2.64 18.22
CA ARG A 25 0.12 -4.06 18.39
C ARG A 25 0.18 -4.72 17.03
N ARG A 26 1.41 -4.95 16.57
CA ARG A 26 1.69 -5.46 15.23
C ARG A 26 1.71 -6.98 15.19
N VAL A 27 1.47 -7.54 14.00
CA VAL A 27 1.50 -8.99 13.74
C VAL A 27 2.40 -9.30 12.55
N SER A 28 2.84 -10.55 12.49
CA SER A 28 3.61 -11.10 11.39
C SER A 28 2.66 -11.84 10.45
N VAL A 29 2.31 -11.22 9.34
CA VAL A 29 1.56 -11.81 8.23
C VAL A 29 2.26 -11.37 6.94
N HIS A 30 2.70 -12.33 6.12
CA HIS A 30 3.31 -12.09 4.82
C HIS A 30 2.21 -12.01 3.76
N ASP A 31 2.34 -11.11 2.77
CA ASP A 31 1.38 -10.92 1.68
C ASP A 31 -0.06 -10.65 2.20
N PRO A 32 -0.26 -9.60 3.03
CA PRO A 32 -1.52 -9.40 3.71
C PRO A 32 -2.64 -8.98 2.75
N SER A 33 -3.71 -9.78 2.68
CA SER A 33 -5.01 -9.39 2.13
C SER A 33 -5.92 -8.94 3.26
N ILE A 34 -6.39 -7.70 3.21
CA ILE A 34 -7.26 -7.07 4.21
C ILE A 34 -8.72 -7.16 3.82
N VAL A 35 -9.57 -7.52 4.77
CA VAL A 35 -11.02 -7.50 4.60
C VAL A 35 -11.72 -7.12 5.89
N TYR A 36 -12.88 -6.49 5.79
CA TYR A 36 -13.76 -6.17 6.93
C TYR A 36 -14.96 -7.13 6.97
N ASP A 37 -15.20 -7.72 8.13
CA ASP A 37 -16.39 -8.53 8.39
C ASP A 37 -17.39 -7.73 9.24
N PRO A 38 -18.52 -7.28 8.64
CA PRO A 38 -19.54 -6.53 9.37
C PRO A 38 -20.18 -7.33 10.52
N SER A 39 -20.24 -8.67 10.39
CA SER A 39 -20.90 -9.53 11.37
C SER A 39 -20.16 -9.56 12.71
N SER A 40 -18.85 -9.55 12.68
CA SER A 40 -17.99 -9.48 13.86
C SER A 40 -17.50 -8.06 14.19
N SER A 41 -17.73 -7.09 13.29
CA SER A 41 -17.16 -5.74 13.34
C SER A 41 -15.64 -5.75 13.47
N MET A 42 -14.97 -6.62 12.69
CA MET A 42 -13.53 -6.83 12.73
C MET A 42 -12.93 -6.73 11.32
N TYR A 43 -11.73 -6.19 11.26
CA TYR A 43 -10.82 -6.35 10.14
C TYR A 43 -10.05 -7.66 10.29
N TYR A 44 -9.83 -8.35 9.18
CA TYR A 44 -9.01 -9.55 9.11
C TYR A 44 -7.93 -9.37 8.06
N VAL A 45 -6.74 -9.87 8.33
CA VAL A 45 -5.68 -10.03 7.33
C VAL A 45 -5.39 -11.52 7.16
N PHE A 46 -5.35 -11.94 5.89
CA PHE A 46 -4.96 -13.28 5.48
C PHE A 46 -3.66 -13.19 4.71
N GLY A 47 -2.77 -14.13 4.90
CA GLY A 47 -1.47 -14.14 4.23
C GLY A 47 -0.97 -15.52 3.87
N SER A 48 0.20 -15.54 3.27
CA SER A 48 0.91 -16.75 2.88
C SER A 48 1.06 -17.72 4.05
N HIS A 49 1.11 -19.00 3.73
CA HIS A 49 1.23 -20.11 4.70
C HIS A 49 0.09 -20.14 5.74
N ARG A 50 -1.08 -19.66 5.35
CA ARG A 50 -2.29 -19.63 6.17
C ARG A 50 -2.19 -18.72 7.40
N ALA A 51 -1.28 -17.76 7.42
CA ALA A 51 -1.20 -16.77 8.48
C ALA A 51 -2.47 -15.91 8.50
N THR A 52 -3.01 -15.64 9.69
CA THR A 52 -4.22 -14.83 9.85
C THR A 52 -4.16 -14.02 11.14
N ALA A 53 -4.64 -12.78 11.08
CA ALA A 53 -4.82 -11.94 12.25
C ALA A 53 -6.09 -11.09 12.10
N ARG A 54 -6.54 -10.51 13.21
CA ARG A 54 -7.71 -9.63 13.23
C ARG A 54 -7.48 -8.40 14.09
N SER A 55 -8.18 -7.32 13.79
CA SER A 55 -8.20 -6.07 14.54
C SER A 55 -9.58 -5.42 14.51
N ARG A 56 -9.93 -4.65 15.53
CA ARG A 56 -11.14 -3.80 15.52
C ARG A 56 -10.88 -2.43 14.92
N ASP A 57 -9.64 -1.98 14.92
CA ASP A 57 -9.26 -0.58 14.77
C ASP A 57 -8.09 -0.35 13.80
N LEU A 58 -7.60 -1.41 13.15
CA LEU A 58 -6.41 -1.41 12.28
C LEU A 58 -5.09 -1.11 13.03
N MET A 59 -5.13 -0.90 14.33
CA MET A 59 -3.98 -0.54 15.18
C MET A 59 -3.55 -1.69 16.08
N SER A 60 -4.52 -2.39 16.67
CA SER A 60 -4.26 -3.46 17.63
C SER A 60 -4.65 -4.81 17.05
N TRP A 61 -3.64 -5.53 16.59
CA TRP A 61 -3.81 -6.82 15.92
C TRP A 61 -3.65 -8.00 16.87
N THR A 62 -4.39 -9.07 16.61
CA THR A 62 -4.29 -10.34 17.32
C THR A 62 -4.17 -11.46 16.30
N THR A 63 -3.08 -12.22 16.37
CA THR A 63 -2.90 -13.42 15.57
C THR A 63 -3.95 -14.47 15.93
N LEU A 64 -4.55 -15.10 14.93
CA LEU A 64 -5.42 -16.23 15.12
C LEU A 64 -4.56 -17.50 15.15
N THR A 65 -4.59 -18.21 16.27
CA THR A 65 -3.83 -19.46 16.46
C THR A 65 -4.43 -20.63 15.71
N ALA A 66 -5.75 -20.61 15.48
CA ALA A 66 -6.40 -21.50 14.55
C ALA A 66 -6.41 -20.81 13.19
N THR A 67 -5.57 -21.27 12.29
CA THR A 67 -5.67 -20.91 10.87
C THR A 67 -7.05 -21.26 10.38
N TRP A 68 -7.57 -20.47 9.42
CA TRP A 68 -8.84 -20.79 8.77
C TRP A 68 -8.85 -22.27 8.34
N GLY A 69 -9.88 -23.01 8.78
CA GLY A 69 -9.98 -24.45 8.57
C GLY A 69 -10.26 -24.77 7.10
N LEU A 70 -9.63 -25.82 6.61
CA LEU A 70 -10.01 -26.46 5.35
C LEU A 70 -10.93 -27.62 5.67
N ALA A 71 -12.00 -27.79 4.92
CA ALA A 71 -12.86 -28.95 5.00
C ALA A 71 -12.51 -29.95 3.90
N ASP A 72 -12.58 -31.23 4.23
CA ASP A 72 -12.54 -32.30 3.23
C ASP A 72 -13.85 -32.36 2.41
N ASN A 73 -13.91 -33.31 1.50
CA ASN A 73 -15.09 -33.50 0.61
C ASN A 73 -16.40 -33.76 1.37
N ASN A 74 -16.34 -34.19 2.62
CA ASN A 74 -17.47 -34.49 3.47
C ASN A 74 -17.80 -33.33 4.44
N GLY A 75 -17.09 -32.19 4.36
CA GLY A 75 -17.24 -31.08 5.29
C GLY A 75 -16.53 -31.28 6.61
N THR A 76 -15.70 -32.31 6.75
CA THR A 76 -14.91 -32.55 7.97
C THR A 76 -13.70 -31.63 7.98
N LEU A 77 -13.51 -30.90 9.08
CA LEU A 77 -12.35 -30.04 9.26
C LEU A 77 -11.06 -30.84 9.26
N THR A 78 -10.16 -30.54 8.35
CA THR A 78 -8.79 -31.03 8.33
C THR A 78 -7.88 -29.93 8.83
N ASN A 79 -7.67 -29.86 10.14
CA ASN A 79 -6.81 -28.84 10.77
C ASN A 79 -5.33 -29.13 10.61
N THR A 80 -4.97 -30.23 10.05
CA THR A 80 -3.60 -30.65 9.85
C THR A 80 -3.11 -30.17 8.50
N ASN A 81 -1.84 -30.32 8.25
CA ASN A 81 -1.16 -29.78 7.09
C ASN A 81 -1.93 -30.01 5.78
N ALA A 82 -1.91 -29.04 4.89
CA ALA A 82 -2.61 -29.12 3.62
C ALA A 82 -2.06 -30.24 2.71
N ALA A 83 -0.83 -30.73 2.96
CA ALA A 83 -0.23 -31.84 2.23
C ALA A 83 -1.04 -33.15 2.37
N ASN A 84 -1.71 -33.34 3.52
CA ASN A 84 -2.56 -34.50 3.78
C ASN A 84 -4.05 -34.19 3.52
N SER A 85 -4.38 -32.94 3.18
CA SER A 85 -5.74 -32.53 2.91
C SER A 85 -6.17 -33.01 1.51
N VAL A 86 -7.27 -33.76 1.45
CA VAL A 86 -7.96 -34.06 0.19
C VAL A 86 -8.69 -32.84 -0.37
N ALA A 87 -8.65 -31.70 0.33
CA ALA A 87 -9.35 -30.47 -0.02
C ALA A 87 -9.01 -29.97 -1.43
N PHE A 88 -7.77 -30.19 -1.91
CA PHE A 88 -7.32 -29.74 -3.23
C PHE A 88 -7.36 -30.85 -4.30
N ARG A 89 -7.88 -32.02 -3.97
CA ARG A 89 -8.00 -33.19 -4.87
C ARG A 89 -9.43 -33.51 -5.21
N LYS A 90 -10.35 -32.61 -4.95
CA LYS A 90 -11.75 -32.90 -4.98
C LYS A 90 -12.22 -33.26 -6.38
N ASN A 91 -12.77 -34.48 -6.51
CA ASN A 91 -13.60 -34.90 -7.60
C ASN A 91 -14.97 -34.21 -7.57
N MET A 92 -15.01 -32.90 -7.49
CA MET A 92 -16.28 -32.21 -7.68
C MET A 92 -16.53 -32.08 -9.17
N THR A 93 -17.47 -32.86 -9.66
CA THR A 93 -18.17 -32.51 -10.88
C THR A 93 -19.32 -31.60 -10.51
N GLN A 94 -19.27 -30.37 -10.94
CA GLN A 94 -20.42 -29.47 -10.99
C GLN A 94 -20.70 -29.14 -12.44
N THR A 95 -21.90 -28.66 -12.71
CA THR A 95 -22.24 -28.16 -14.03
C THR A 95 -22.10 -26.67 -14.05
N ILE A 96 -21.39 -26.13 -15.03
CA ILE A 96 -21.21 -24.70 -15.25
C ILE A 96 -21.71 -24.31 -16.64
N ASP A 97 -22.05 -23.04 -16.81
CA ASP A 97 -22.37 -22.49 -18.11
C ASP A 97 -21.08 -22.13 -18.87
N VAL A 98 -20.91 -22.71 -20.04
CA VAL A 98 -19.86 -22.38 -21.00
C VAL A 98 -20.52 -21.90 -22.29
N LEU A 99 -20.59 -20.59 -22.50
CA LEU A 99 -21.22 -19.98 -23.69
C LEU A 99 -22.66 -20.46 -23.94
N GLY A 100 -23.48 -20.56 -22.89
CA GLY A 100 -24.85 -21.04 -22.97
C GLY A 100 -25.00 -22.57 -22.97
N GLN A 101 -23.90 -23.31 -22.85
CA GLN A 101 -23.87 -24.77 -22.78
C GLN A 101 -23.59 -25.24 -21.35
N GLN A 102 -24.50 -26.05 -20.80
CA GLN A 102 -24.26 -26.68 -19.49
C GLN A 102 -23.18 -27.76 -19.63
N THR A 103 -22.02 -27.52 -19.04
CA THR A 103 -20.82 -28.35 -19.21
C THR A 103 -20.33 -28.86 -17.86
N ALA A 104 -19.87 -30.10 -17.80
CA ALA A 104 -19.27 -30.66 -16.60
C ALA A 104 -17.95 -29.93 -16.26
N PHE A 105 -17.80 -29.53 -14.99
CA PHE A 105 -16.62 -28.88 -14.46
C PHE A 105 -15.86 -29.81 -13.52
N GLY A 106 -14.63 -30.14 -13.87
CA GLY A 106 -13.81 -31.09 -13.12
C GLY A 106 -14.01 -32.55 -13.51
N PRO A 107 -13.36 -33.51 -12.80
CA PRO A 107 -12.53 -33.22 -11.57
C PRO A 107 -11.18 -32.59 -11.89
N PHE A 108 -10.70 -31.74 -10.98
CA PHE A 108 -9.39 -31.09 -11.11
C PHE A 108 -8.53 -31.35 -9.87
N ASP A 109 -7.38 -32.02 -10.04
CA ASP A 109 -6.40 -32.24 -8.98
C ASP A 109 -5.28 -31.17 -9.09
N VAL A 110 -5.50 -30.03 -8.46
CA VAL A 110 -4.52 -28.92 -8.46
C VAL A 110 -3.24 -29.28 -7.72
N GLN A 111 -3.32 -30.16 -6.72
CA GLN A 111 -2.13 -30.63 -6.02
C GLN A 111 -1.24 -31.48 -6.92
N ALA A 112 -1.82 -32.37 -7.72
CA ALA A 112 -1.08 -33.16 -8.72
C ALA A 112 -0.42 -32.22 -9.76
N TRP A 113 -1.14 -31.21 -10.24
CA TRP A 113 -0.58 -30.20 -11.14
C TRP A 113 0.62 -29.49 -10.54
N ALA A 114 0.49 -28.92 -9.34
CA ALA A 114 1.56 -28.14 -8.72
C ALA A 114 2.78 -28.98 -8.32
N SER A 115 2.58 -30.23 -7.88
CA SER A 115 3.64 -31.09 -7.37
C SER A 115 4.38 -31.92 -8.43
N ALA A 116 3.94 -31.88 -9.69
CA ALA A 116 4.38 -32.85 -10.73
C ALA A 116 5.89 -32.88 -11.02
N TYR A 117 6.60 -31.78 -10.78
CA TYR A 117 8.03 -31.65 -11.08
C TYR A 117 8.93 -31.57 -9.84
N GLY A 118 8.41 -31.76 -8.64
CA GLY A 118 9.16 -31.53 -7.40
C GLY A 118 9.31 -32.77 -6.54
N ASN A 119 10.52 -33.35 -6.47
CA ASN A 119 10.85 -34.31 -5.42
C ASN A 119 10.84 -33.60 -4.07
N GLY A 120 10.06 -34.11 -3.10
CA GLY A 120 9.94 -33.52 -1.77
C GLY A 120 9.09 -32.25 -1.74
N TYR A 121 8.31 -31.96 -2.78
CA TYR A 121 7.38 -30.84 -2.79
C TYR A 121 6.34 -30.97 -1.65
N SER A 122 6.18 -29.87 -0.90
CA SER A 122 5.14 -29.74 0.11
C SER A 122 4.17 -28.64 -0.27
N ILE A 123 2.90 -28.95 -0.37
CA ILE A 123 1.88 -27.96 -0.69
C ILE A 123 1.74 -26.91 0.44
N ASP A 124 1.94 -27.30 1.71
CA ASP A 124 1.85 -26.37 2.84
C ASP A 124 2.84 -25.19 2.71
N GLY A 125 4.05 -25.48 2.22
CA GLY A 125 5.07 -24.44 1.96
C GLY A 125 4.77 -23.59 0.73
N ASN A 126 3.77 -23.93 -0.08
CA ASN A 126 3.46 -23.31 -1.36
C ASN A 126 2.02 -22.79 -1.45
N LEU A 127 1.37 -22.57 -0.33
CA LEU A 127 0.11 -21.84 -0.21
C LEU A 127 0.44 -20.36 -0.02
N TRP A 128 0.42 -19.59 -1.10
CA TRP A 128 0.91 -18.23 -1.11
C TRP A 128 -0.19 -17.21 -1.41
N ALA A 129 0.04 -15.99 -0.92
CA ALA A 129 -0.67 -14.77 -1.29
C ALA A 129 -2.18 -14.99 -1.53
N PRO A 130 -2.97 -15.24 -0.51
CA PRO A 130 -4.42 -15.32 -0.66
C PRO A 130 -5.04 -13.95 -0.86
N ASP A 131 -6.22 -13.92 -1.46
CA ASP A 131 -7.13 -12.79 -1.35
C ASP A 131 -8.50 -13.24 -0.87
N VAL A 132 -9.16 -12.42 -0.06
CA VAL A 132 -10.44 -12.76 0.57
C VAL A 132 -11.47 -11.68 0.34
N ILE A 133 -12.63 -12.06 -0.19
CA ILE A 133 -13.76 -11.17 -0.43
C ILE A 133 -15.08 -11.83 0.00
N PHE A 134 -16.03 -11.02 0.48
CA PHE A 134 -17.42 -11.47 0.61
C PHE A 134 -18.12 -11.38 -0.75
N ASN A 135 -18.44 -12.52 -1.34
CA ASN A 135 -19.19 -12.56 -2.59
C ASN A 135 -20.68 -12.36 -2.29
N LYS A 136 -21.21 -11.21 -2.73
CA LYS A 136 -22.58 -10.76 -2.47
C LYS A 136 -23.63 -11.65 -3.13
N ASP A 137 -23.30 -12.22 -4.29
CA ASP A 137 -24.23 -13.05 -5.06
C ASP A 137 -24.29 -14.48 -4.51
N MET A 138 -23.17 -15.01 -4.05
CA MET A 138 -23.09 -16.32 -3.40
C MET A 138 -23.48 -16.29 -1.92
N GLN A 139 -23.45 -15.11 -1.28
CA GLN A 139 -23.56 -14.95 0.18
C GLN A 139 -22.53 -15.80 0.93
N LYS A 140 -21.28 -15.81 0.43
CA LYS A 140 -20.15 -16.59 0.95
C LYS A 140 -18.89 -15.74 1.05
N TRP A 141 -18.06 -16.07 1.99
CA TRP A 141 -16.67 -15.69 1.98
C TRP A 141 -15.94 -16.52 0.93
N CYS A 142 -15.30 -15.84 -0.02
CA CYS A 142 -14.49 -16.42 -1.08
C CYS A 142 -13.02 -16.15 -0.78
N LEU A 143 -12.23 -17.20 -0.67
CA LEU A 143 -10.79 -17.15 -0.50
C LEU A 143 -10.16 -17.69 -1.79
N TYR A 144 -9.45 -16.79 -2.47
CA TYR A 144 -8.66 -17.11 -3.65
C TYR A 144 -7.23 -17.35 -3.21
N LEU A 145 -6.64 -18.49 -3.54
CA LEU A 145 -5.37 -18.93 -3.00
C LEU A 145 -4.44 -19.39 -4.11
N SER A 146 -3.21 -18.93 -4.06
CA SER A 146 -2.15 -19.39 -4.95
C SER A 146 -1.61 -20.73 -4.49
N ILE A 147 -1.65 -21.72 -5.39
CA ILE A 147 -0.94 -22.99 -5.26
C ILE A 147 0.27 -22.94 -6.17
N ASN A 148 1.43 -22.65 -5.58
CA ASN A 148 2.67 -22.52 -6.35
C ASN A 148 3.30 -23.87 -6.65
N GLY A 149 3.89 -24.02 -7.83
CA GLY A 149 4.63 -25.21 -8.25
C GLY A 149 6.09 -24.89 -8.57
N PRO A 150 7.00 -25.87 -8.44
CA PRO A 150 8.45 -25.63 -8.53
C PRO A 150 8.95 -25.19 -9.91
N THR A 151 8.18 -25.40 -10.97
CA THR A 151 8.54 -25.04 -12.34
C THR A 151 7.51 -24.11 -12.99
N TRP A 152 6.86 -23.22 -12.18
CA TRP A 152 5.85 -22.26 -12.59
C TRP A 152 4.49 -22.92 -13.01
N ASN A 153 4.34 -24.21 -12.76
CA ASN A 153 3.07 -24.95 -12.91
C ASN A 153 2.17 -24.68 -11.70
N SER A 154 1.66 -23.49 -11.63
CA SER A 154 0.86 -22.99 -10.52
C SER A 154 -0.60 -22.85 -10.90
N ALA A 155 -1.44 -22.64 -9.91
CA ALA A 155 -2.84 -22.31 -10.11
C ALA A 155 -3.36 -21.40 -9.02
N ILE A 156 -4.34 -20.58 -9.36
CA ILE A 156 -5.19 -19.90 -8.38
C ILE A 156 -6.46 -20.74 -8.24
N ILE A 157 -6.83 -21.02 -6.99
CA ILE A 157 -8.02 -21.78 -6.64
C ILE A 157 -9.01 -20.96 -5.83
N LEU A 158 -10.27 -21.35 -5.85
CA LEU A 158 -11.33 -20.82 -5.03
C LEU A 158 -11.67 -21.78 -3.90
N LEU A 159 -11.74 -21.25 -2.67
CA LEU A 159 -12.36 -21.87 -1.52
C LEU A 159 -13.47 -20.96 -0.98
N THR A 160 -14.56 -21.54 -0.46
CA THR A 160 -15.67 -20.77 0.08
C THR A 160 -16.05 -21.20 1.49
N ALA A 161 -16.57 -20.25 2.28
CA ALA A 161 -17.04 -20.49 3.63
C ALA A 161 -18.27 -19.62 3.96
N ASP A 162 -19.07 -20.06 4.93
CA ASP A 162 -20.18 -19.24 5.48
C ASP A 162 -19.67 -18.18 6.47
N GLN A 163 -18.56 -18.44 7.12
CA GLN A 163 -17.92 -17.53 8.07
C GLN A 163 -16.51 -17.19 7.61
N ILE A 164 -16.07 -15.97 7.89
CA ILE A 164 -14.74 -15.49 7.49
C ILE A 164 -13.59 -16.34 8.04
N THR A 165 -13.78 -16.97 9.18
CA THR A 165 -12.80 -17.88 9.80
C THR A 165 -12.89 -19.31 9.30
N GLY A 166 -13.75 -19.59 8.30
CA GLY A 166 -13.96 -20.92 7.76
C GLY A 166 -14.99 -21.76 8.52
N PRO A 167 -15.08 -23.08 8.25
CA PRO A 167 -14.18 -23.85 7.37
C PRO A 167 -14.35 -23.51 5.89
N TYR A 168 -13.22 -23.38 5.20
CA TYR A 168 -13.22 -23.13 3.78
C TYR A 168 -13.23 -24.43 2.99
N VAL A 169 -14.11 -24.50 1.99
CA VAL A 169 -14.31 -25.68 1.12
C VAL A 169 -13.86 -25.37 -0.28
N TYR A 170 -13.00 -26.21 -0.84
CA TYR A 170 -12.51 -26.10 -2.22
C TYR A 170 -13.65 -26.16 -3.23
N GLN A 171 -13.69 -25.21 -4.15
CA GLN A 171 -14.70 -25.12 -5.22
C GLN A 171 -14.13 -25.47 -6.59
N GLY A 172 -12.86 -25.19 -6.84
CA GLY A 172 -12.20 -25.46 -8.11
C GLY A 172 -11.05 -24.51 -8.42
N PRO A 173 -10.33 -24.75 -9.51
CA PRO A 173 -9.35 -23.83 -10.06
C PRO A 173 -10.03 -22.64 -10.74
N VAL A 174 -9.32 -21.51 -10.76
CA VAL A 174 -9.74 -20.30 -11.48
C VAL A 174 -8.89 -20.11 -12.73
N VAL A 175 -7.58 -20.33 -12.61
CA VAL A 175 -6.63 -20.19 -13.72
C VAL A 175 -5.35 -20.97 -13.41
N TYR A 176 -4.75 -21.53 -14.45
CA TYR A 176 -3.50 -22.29 -14.37
C TYR A 176 -2.37 -21.62 -15.15
N SER A 177 -1.13 -21.93 -14.78
CA SER A 177 0.08 -21.60 -15.57
C SER A 177 1.04 -22.78 -15.64
N GLY A 178 2.05 -22.65 -16.50
CA GLY A 178 3.12 -23.64 -16.64
C GLY A 178 2.78 -24.81 -17.59
N PHE A 179 1.86 -24.60 -18.51
CA PHE A 179 1.49 -25.58 -19.52
C PHE A 179 2.70 -26.07 -20.31
N ASN A 180 2.73 -27.35 -20.58
CA ASN A 180 3.67 -27.99 -21.50
C ASN A 180 5.16 -27.75 -21.19
N VAL A 181 5.52 -27.90 -19.91
CA VAL A 181 6.92 -27.93 -19.51
C VAL A 181 7.59 -29.24 -19.95
N ASN A 182 6.95 -30.36 -19.71
CA ASN A 182 7.19 -31.70 -20.25
C ASN A 182 5.84 -32.38 -20.20
N ASP A 183 5.30 -32.90 -21.28
CA ASP A 183 3.96 -33.52 -21.33
C ASP A 183 3.89 -34.80 -20.48
N LEU A 184 3.98 -34.65 -19.18
CA LEU A 184 3.64 -35.67 -18.21
C LEU A 184 2.11 -35.70 -18.04
N ASP A 185 1.52 -36.85 -17.82
CA ASP A 185 0.08 -36.99 -17.63
C ASP A 185 -0.47 -36.03 -16.56
N ALA A 186 0.26 -35.84 -15.44
CA ALA A 186 -0.18 -34.99 -14.35
C ALA A 186 -0.20 -33.47 -14.71
N VAL A 187 0.52 -33.01 -15.72
CA VAL A 187 0.60 -31.63 -16.19
C VAL A 187 0.11 -31.42 -17.61
N SER A 188 -0.61 -32.40 -18.14
CA SER A 188 -1.34 -32.24 -19.40
C SER A 188 -2.40 -31.14 -19.25
N TYR A 189 -2.45 -30.19 -20.21
CA TYR A 189 -3.48 -29.15 -20.22
C TYR A 189 -4.90 -29.72 -20.19
N THR A 190 -5.09 -30.98 -20.60
CA THR A 190 -6.37 -31.69 -20.55
C THR A 190 -6.86 -31.98 -19.14
N HIS A 191 -5.98 -31.90 -18.13
CA HIS A 191 -6.33 -32.04 -16.71
C HIS A 191 -6.61 -30.69 -16.05
N THR A 192 -6.69 -29.62 -16.84
CA THR A 192 -6.98 -28.25 -16.39
C THR A 192 -8.30 -27.76 -17.02
N ASP A 193 -8.68 -26.54 -16.70
CA ASP A 193 -9.85 -25.88 -17.31
C ASP A 193 -9.58 -25.34 -18.74
N MET A 194 -8.34 -25.45 -19.26
CA MET A 194 -7.99 -24.98 -20.59
C MET A 194 -8.93 -25.51 -21.70
N PRO A 195 -9.32 -26.79 -21.73
CA PRO A 195 -10.25 -27.28 -22.73
C PRO A 195 -11.64 -26.62 -22.73
N LEU A 196 -12.07 -26.06 -21.60
CA LEU A 196 -13.33 -25.32 -21.51
C LEU A 196 -13.26 -23.97 -22.24
N VAL A 197 -12.04 -23.42 -22.39
CA VAL A 197 -11.80 -22.12 -23.03
C VAL A 197 -11.45 -22.27 -24.51
N ILE A 198 -10.55 -23.20 -24.85
CA ILE A 198 -10.09 -23.38 -26.24
C ILE A 198 -10.88 -24.38 -27.06
N GLY A 199 -11.79 -25.12 -26.41
CA GLY A 199 -12.57 -26.21 -27.00
C GLY A 199 -11.99 -27.59 -26.70
N SER A 200 -12.86 -28.54 -26.34
CA SER A 200 -12.47 -29.93 -26.09
C SER A 200 -11.88 -30.57 -27.36
N GLY A 201 -10.76 -31.27 -27.19
CA GLY A 201 -10.05 -31.91 -28.31
C GLY A 201 -9.16 -30.97 -29.14
N THR A 202 -9.15 -29.66 -28.85
CA THR A 202 -8.24 -28.70 -29.48
C THR A 202 -6.83 -28.89 -28.91
N ALA A 203 -5.82 -29.02 -29.77
CA ALA A 203 -4.43 -29.07 -29.33
C ALA A 203 -4.03 -27.75 -28.64
N LEU A 204 -3.21 -27.86 -27.59
CA LEU A 204 -2.72 -26.68 -26.89
C LEU A 204 -1.96 -25.73 -27.87
N PRO A 205 -2.43 -24.50 -28.07
CA PRO A 205 -1.75 -23.52 -28.92
C PRO A 205 -0.30 -23.27 -28.46
N SER A 206 0.59 -23.06 -29.43
CA SER A 206 2.03 -22.86 -29.15
C SER A 206 2.33 -21.70 -28.21
N ARG A 207 1.51 -20.64 -28.24
CA ARG A 207 1.63 -19.46 -27.39
C ARG A 207 1.56 -19.75 -25.89
N TYR A 208 0.92 -20.84 -25.46
CA TYR A 208 0.86 -21.25 -24.05
C TYR A 208 2.04 -22.11 -23.62
N ARG A 209 2.87 -22.57 -24.57
CA ARG A 209 4.01 -23.42 -24.29
C ARG A 209 5.13 -22.64 -23.67
N ARG A 210 5.56 -23.07 -22.49
CA ARG A 210 6.59 -22.39 -21.69
C ARG A 210 7.88 -22.11 -22.47
N GLY A 211 8.37 -23.08 -23.25
CA GLY A 211 9.66 -22.95 -23.95
C GLY A 211 9.70 -21.83 -25.00
N SER A 212 8.56 -21.46 -25.57
CA SER A 212 8.49 -20.47 -26.66
C SER A 212 8.24 -19.05 -26.18
N HIS A 213 7.47 -18.87 -25.11
CA HIS A 213 6.91 -17.56 -24.74
C HIS A 213 7.08 -17.21 -23.25
N TRP A 214 7.93 -17.92 -22.55
CA TRP A 214 8.28 -17.65 -21.19
C TRP A 214 8.80 -16.20 -21.00
N GLY A 215 8.20 -15.50 -20.05
CA GLY A 215 8.56 -14.11 -19.71
C GLY A 215 7.94 -13.06 -20.60
N THR A 216 7.41 -13.40 -21.77
CA THR A 216 6.80 -12.44 -22.68
C THR A 216 5.29 -12.58 -22.80
N TYR A 217 4.78 -13.79 -22.86
CA TYR A 217 3.39 -14.04 -23.16
C TYR A 217 2.52 -14.33 -21.94
N TRP A 218 2.78 -15.39 -21.21
CA TRP A 218 1.88 -15.88 -20.17
C TRP A 218 2.34 -15.53 -18.75
N PRO A 219 1.39 -15.22 -17.83
CA PRO A 219 1.71 -14.93 -16.45
C PRO A 219 2.12 -16.17 -15.66
N HIS A 220 2.76 -15.98 -14.53
CA HIS A 220 2.76 -16.95 -13.44
C HIS A 220 1.45 -16.77 -12.66
N CYS A 221 0.57 -17.78 -12.66
CA CYS A 221 -0.75 -17.65 -12.07
C CYS A 221 -0.73 -17.82 -10.56
N ILE A 222 -0.34 -16.74 -9.88
CA ILE A 222 -0.37 -16.55 -8.43
C ILE A 222 -0.75 -15.09 -8.13
N ASP A 223 -0.83 -14.72 -6.86
CA ASP A 223 -1.06 -13.39 -6.33
C ASP A 223 -2.41 -12.79 -6.80
N PRO A 224 -3.55 -13.43 -6.48
CA PRO A 224 -4.86 -12.90 -6.83
C PRO A 224 -5.18 -11.64 -6.01
N CYS A 225 -5.92 -10.71 -6.64
CA CYS A 225 -6.68 -9.67 -5.99
C CYS A 225 -8.07 -9.63 -6.63
N VAL A 226 -9.12 -9.85 -5.84
CA VAL A 226 -10.48 -9.96 -6.32
C VAL A 226 -11.32 -8.79 -5.84
N PHE A 227 -12.02 -8.16 -6.76
CA PHE A 227 -12.78 -6.95 -6.47
C PHE A 227 -14.03 -6.85 -7.34
N TYR A 228 -15.00 -6.07 -6.88
CA TYR A 228 -16.11 -5.62 -7.70
C TYR A 228 -15.76 -4.29 -8.35
N ASP A 229 -16.07 -4.16 -9.65
CA ASP A 229 -16.05 -2.86 -10.31
C ASP A 229 -17.32 -2.05 -9.97
N GLU A 230 -17.39 -0.81 -10.48
CA GLU A 230 -18.53 0.08 -10.25
C GLU A 230 -19.83 -0.41 -10.90
N GLU A 231 -19.74 -1.28 -11.91
CA GLU A 231 -20.89 -1.92 -12.56
C GLU A 231 -21.34 -3.19 -11.82
N GLY A 232 -20.60 -3.59 -10.77
CA GLY A 232 -20.84 -4.79 -10.00
C GLY A 232 -20.40 -6.09 -10.69
N ASN A 233 -19.47 -6.02 -11.65
CA ASN A 233 -18.79 -7.19 -12.16
C ASN A 233 -17.74 -7.65 -11.16
N LEU A 234 -17.55 -8.97 -11.05
CA LEU A 234 -16.50 -9.55 -10.23
C LEU A 234 -15.27 -9.81 -11.11
N LEU A 235 -14.15 -9.22 -10.74
CA LEU A 235 -12.89 -9.27 -11.47
C LEU A 235 -11.77 -9.78 -10.56
N MET A 236 -10.74 -10.39 -11.15
CA MET A 236 -9.53 -10.80 -10.46
C MET A 236 -8.30 -10.28 -11.22
N SER A 237 -7.49 -9.42 -10.60
CA SER A 237 -6.12 -9.20 -11.08
C SER A 237 -5.21 -10.27 -10.50
N TYR A 238 -4.20 -10.68 -11.27
CA TYR A 238 -3.29 -11.74 -10.88
C TYR A 238 -2.05 -11.73 -11.75
N GLY A 239 -1.03 -12.44 -11.34
CA GLY A 239 0.21 -12.61 -12.08
C GLY A 239 1.42 -12.15 -11.26
N SER A 240 2.55 -12.79 -11.54
CA SER A 240 3.80 -12.53 -10.85
C SER A 240 4.93 -12.73 -11.85
N TRP A 241 5.82 -11.75 -11.99
CA TRP A 241 6.95 -11.79 -12.94
C TRP A 241 6.55 -12.28 -14.33
N SER A 242 7.36 -13.08 -15.01
CA SER A 242 7.02 -13.73 -16.28
C SER A 242 6.33 -12.78 -17.29
N GLY A 243 5.17 -13.16 -17.81
CA GLY A 243 4.44 -12.48 -18.88
C GLY A 243 3.51 -11.35 -18.42
N GLY A 244 3.58 -10.91 -17.17
CA GLY A 244 2.85 -9.71 -16.71
C GLY A 244 1.72 -9.98 -15.73
N ILE A 245 1.02 -8.90 -15.45
CA ILE A 245 -0.16 -8.84 -14.60
C ILE A 245 -1.39 -8.76 -15.49
N TRP A 246 -2.40 -9.53 -15.16
CA TRP A 246 -3.60 -9.71 -15.97
C TRP A 246 -4.88 -9.52 -15.17
N VAL A 247 -5.98 -9.22 -15.82
CA VAL A 247 -7.33 -9.18 -15.23
C VAL A 247 -8.19 -10.23 -15.91
N LEU A 248 -8.91 -10.98 -15.09
CA LEU A 248 -9.84 -12.02 -15.51
C LEU A 248 -11.23 -11.76 -14.92
N ARG A 249 -12.27 -11.90 -15.73
CA ARG A 249 -13.65 -11.82 -15.26
C ARG A 249 -14.06 -13.11 -14.57
N LEU A 250 -14.72 -12.96 -13.41
CA LEU A 250 -15.26 -14.06 -12.62
C LEU A 250 -16.79 -14.08 -12.69
N ASN A 251 -17.35 -15.26 -12.61
CA ASN A 251 -18.79 -15.45 -12.50
C ASN A 251 -19.23 -15.20 -11.05
N LYS A 252 -20.15 -14.26 -10.84
CA LYS A 252 -20.59 -13.84 -9.51
C LYS A 252 -21.30 -14.95 -8.72
N GLN A 253 -22.01 -15.85 -9.40
CA GLN A 253 -22.77 -16.93 -8.79
C GLN A 253 -21.92 -18.13 -8.37
N THR A 254 -20.74 -18.28 -8.98
CA THR A 254 -19.85 -19.43 -8.68
C THR A 254 -18.52 -18.99 -8.06
N GLY A 255 -18.12 -17.72 -8.23
CA GLY A 255 -16.80 -17.22 -7.85
C GLY A 255 -15.65 -17.73 -8.73
N LEU A 256 -15.90 -18.65 -9.65
CA LEU A 256 -14.93 -19.20 -10.60
C LEU A 256 -14.78 -18.28 -11.82
N ARG A 257 -13.87 -18.60 -12.74
CA ARG A 257 -13.80 -17.94 -14.05
C ARG A 257 -15.19 -17.84 -14.68
N ASP A 258 -15.48 -16.73 -15.32
CA ASP A 258 -16.68 -16.59 -16.14
C ASP A 258 -16.44 -17.22 -17.52
N TYR A 259 -16.83 -18.49 -17.71
CA TYR A 259 -16.68 -19.20 -18.98
C TYR A 259 -17.68 -18.75 -20.04
N SER A 260 -18.68 -17.96 -19.69
CA SER A 260 -19.61 -17.32 -20.63
C SER A 260 -19.06 -16.03 -21.23
N HIS A 261 -18.02 -15.46 -20.62
CA HIS A 261 -17.30 -14.28 -21.12
C HIS A 261 -16.11 -14.70 -21.98
N THR A 262 -16.07 -14.22 -23.22
CA THR A 262 -14.98 -14.53 -24.16
C THR A 262 -14.03 -13.35 -24.33
N TYR A 263 -12.73 -13.65 -24.38
CA TYR A 263 -11.68 -12.69 -24.72
C TYR A 263 -11.16 -12.96 -26.13
N THR A 264 -11.10 -11.93 -26.96
CA THR A 264 -10.55 -12.02 -28.31
C THR A 264 -9.05 -11.77 -28.27
N LEU A 265 -8.25 -12.71 -28.78
CA LEU A 265 -6.80 -12.56 -28.85
C LEU A 265 -6.44 -11.25 -29.56
N THR A 266 -5.72 -10.38 -28.87
CA THR A 266 -5.30 -9.06 -29.36
C THR A 266 -3.81 -8.86 -29.15
N GLY A 267 -3.12 -8.40 -30.19
CA GLY A 267 -1.69 -8.20 -30.20
C GLY A 267 -0.93 -9.36 -30.86
N SER A 268 0.40 -9.22 -30.93
CA SER A 268 1.31 -10.27 -31.40
C SER A 268 1.78 -11.15 -30.25
N GLU A 269 2.38 -12.31 -30.55
CA GLU A 269 2.97 -13.19 -29.53
C GLU A 269 3.97 -12.47 -28.60
N ALA A 270 4.67 -11.45 -29.08
CA ALA A 270 5.60 -10.64 -28.28
C ALA A 270 4.88 -9.55 -27.46
N ASN A 271 3.74 -9.04 -27.93
CA ASN A 271 3.04 -7.91 -27.34
C ASN A 271 1.53 -8.20 -27.22
N VAL A 272 1.17 -9.35 -26.66
CA VAL A 272 -0.22 -9.68 -26.41
C VAL A 272 -0.79 -8.75 -25.34
N SER A 273 -1.98 -8.20 -25.61
CA SER A 273 -2.73 -7.36 -24.67
C SER A 273 -4.01 -8.03 -24.17
N VAL A 274 -4.60 -8.93 -24.94
CA VAL A 274 -5.76 -9.73 -24.55
C VAL A 274 -5.56 -11.16 -24.99
N ASP A 275 -5.83 -12.12 -24.12
CA ASP A 275 -5.71 -13.54 -24.39
C ASP A 275 -6.99 -14.28 -23.98
N PRO A 276 -7.47 -15.23 -24.78
CA PRO A 276 -8.67 -16.01 -24.47
C PRO A 276 -8.63 -16.72 -23.11
N TYR A 277 -7.45 -17.18 -22.69
CA TYR A 277 -7.32 -17.88 -21.42
C TYR A 277 -6.90 -16.96 -20.27
N PHE A 278 -5.97 -16.03 -20.47
CA PHE A 278 -5.46 -15.22 -19.40
C PHE A 278 -6.24 -13.90 -19.15
N GLY A 279 -7.10 -13.47 -20.09
CA GLY A 279 -7.87 -12.23 -19.96
C GLY A 279 -7.14 -11.02 -20.53
N VAL A 280 -7.18 -9.89 -19.84
CA VAL A 280 -6.60 -8.61 -20.26
C VAL A 280 -5.30 -8.34 -19.51
N LYS A 281 -4.20 -8.07 -20.24
CA LYS A 281 -2.93 -7.66 -19.64
C LYS A 281 -3.01 -6.20 -19.21
N ILE A 282 -2.69 -5.91 -17.96
CA ILE A 282 -2.78 -4.56 -17.38
C ILE A 282 -1.43 -3.97 -16.98
N ALA A 283 -0.42 -4.81 -16.72
CA ALA A 283 0.92 -4.34 -16.36
C ALA A 283 1.99 -5.39 -16.68
N GLY A 284 3.24 -4.98 -16.62
CA GLY A 284 4.39 -5.88 -16.68
C GLY A 284 4.64 -6.48 -18.05
N GLY A 285 5.28 -7.63 -18.05
CA GLY A 285 5.78 -8.37 -19.20
C GLY A 285 7.31 -8.42 -19.23
N TYR A 286 7.87 -9.27 -20.04
CA TYR A 286 9.32 -9.38 -20.26
C TYR A 286 10.16 -9.58 -18.98
N TYR A 287 9.66 -10.37 -18.02
CA TYR A 287 10.28 -10.62 -16.69
C TYR A 287 10.36 -9.41 -15.76
N VAL A 288 9.83 -8.25 -16.13
CA VAL A 288 9.92 -7.02 -15.32
C VAL A 288 8.59 -6.64 -14.68
N SER A 289 7.69 -7.59 -14.60
CA SER A 289 6.30 -7.37 -14.14
C SER A 289 6.21 -6.94 -12.68
N GLY A 290 7.11 -7.40 -11.83
CA GLY A 290 6.86 -7.40 -10.40
C GLY A 290 5.80 -8.44 -10.01
N GLU A 291 5.24 -8.31 -8.81
CA GLU A 291 4.30 -9.24 -8.21
C GLU A 291 3.33 -8.54 -7.25
N GLY A 292 2.45 -9.31 -6.59
CA GLY A 292 1.56 -8.78 -5.56
C GLY A 292 0.66 -7.66 -6.08
N SER A 293 0.04 -7.86 -7.26
CA SER A 293 -0.85 -6.86 -7.83
C SER A 293 -2.10 -6.68 -6.99
N TYR A 294 -2.46 -5.42 -6.72
CA TYR A 294 -3.70 -5.10 -6.02
C TYR A 294 -4.41 -3.93 -6.69
N ILE A 295 -5.71 -4.06 -6.93
CA ILE A 295 -6.53 -3.02 -7.54
C ILE A 295 -7.55 -2.53 -6.53
N SER A 296 -7.62 -1.20 -6.36
CA SER A 296 -8.64 -0.56 -5.52
C SER A 296 -9.20 0.68 -6.22
N HIS A 297 -10.52 0.85 -6.17
CA HIS A 297 -11.20 2.06 -6.64
C HIS A 297 -11.24 3.09 -5.51
N ILE A 298 -10.58 4.24 -5.71
CA ILE A 298 -10.52 5.33 -4.73
C ILE A 298 -10.80 6.66 -5.46
N GLY A 299 -11.80 7.38 -4.99
CA GLY A 299 -12.27 8.57 -5.69
C GLY A 299 -12.86 8.21 -7.05
N SER A 300 -12.28 8.71 -8.13
CA SER A 300 -12.73 8.47 -9.52
C SER A 300 -11.83 7.55 -10.33
N HIS A 301 -10.89 6.84 -9.68
CA HIS A 301 -9.91 6.04 -10.40
C HIS A 301 -9.70 4.66 -9.75
N TYR A 302 -9.38 3.70 -10.60
CA TYR A 302 -8.78 2.44 -10.19
C TYR A 302 -7.27 2.63 -10.04
N PHE A 303 -6.73 2.28 -8.87
CA PHE A 303 -5.31 2.30 -8.59
C PHE A 303 -4.78 0.87 -8.59
N LEU A 304 -3.77 0.64 -9.39
CA LEU A 304 -3.04 -0.62 -9.45
C LEU A 304 -1.73 -0.46 -8.66
N PHE A 305 -1.57 -1.27 -7.64
CA PHE A 305 -0.33 -1.45 -6.89
C PHE A 305 0.40 -2.67 -7.44
N VAL A 306 1.69 -2.56 -7.67
CA VAL A 306 2.57 -3.67 -8.08
C VAL A 306 3.86 -3.56 -7.30
N THR A 307 4.37 -4.67 -6.80
CA THR A 307 5.62 -4.68 -6.04
C THR A 307 6.77 -5.22 -6.88
N ASN A 308 7.87 -4.50 -6.89
CA ASN A 308 9.10 -4.83 -7.62
C ASN A 308 10.26 -5.02 -6.62
N GLY A 309 11.35 -5.63 -7.08
CA GLY A 309 12.50 -5.99 -6.24
C GLY A 309 12.37 -7.39 -5.67
N GLY A 310 13.31 -7.79 -4.83
CA GLY A 310 13.25 -9.06 -4.11
C GLY A 310 12.69 -8.88 -2.71
N LEU A 311 11.94 -9.85 -2.25
CA LEU A 311 11.18 -9.80 -0.99
C LEU A 311 12.04 -9.83 0.28
N GLU A 312 13.31 -10.27 0.19
CA GLU A 312 14.20 -10.35 1.34
C GLU A 312 14.59 -8.96 1.86
N ALA A 313 15.00 -8.88 3.12
CA ALA A 313 15.26 -7.63 3.83
C ALA A 313 16.26 -6.68 3.14
N ALA A 314 17.14 -7.16 2.25
CA ALA A 314 18.16 -6.39 1.58
C ALA A 314 18.06 -6.42 0.05
N LYS A 315 16.87 -6.69 -0.49
CA LYS A 315 16.65 -6.88 -1.94
C LYS A 315 15.78 -5.80 -2.60
N GLY A 316 15.43 -4.74 -1.87
CA GLY A 316 14.81 -3.54 -2.45
C GLY A 316 13.35 -3.71 -2.85
N TYR A 317 12.60 -4.57 -2.17
CA TYR A 317 11.16 -4.72 -2.37
C TYR A 317 10.45 -3.38 -2.21
N GLN A 318 9.62 -2.98 -3.19
CA GLN A 318 9.06 -1.64 -3.25
C GLN A 318 7.77 -1.61 -4.07
N MET A 319 6.75 -0.97 -3.52
CA MET A 319 5.46 -0.79 -4.19
C MET A 319 5.48 0.36 -5.19
N ARG A 320 4.86 0.16 -6.34
CA ARG A 320 4.65 1.15 -7.40
C ARG A 320 3.18 1.25 -7.73
N VAL A 321 2.69 2.47 -7.93
CA VAL A 321 1.28 2.76 -8.14
C VAL A 321 1.06 3.35 -9.51
N PHE A 322 0.04 2.82 -10.19
CA PHE A 322 -0.48 3.30 -11.45
C PHE A 322 -1.98 3.57 -11.30
N ARG A 323 -2.58 4.32 -12.21
CA ARG A 323 -4.03 4.53 -12.19
C ARG A 323 -4.66 4.42 -13.57
N SER A 324 -5.97 4.11 -13.58
CA SER A 324 -6.82 4.06 -14.76
C SER A 324 -8.24 4.51 -14.43
N SER A 325 -9.01 4.90 -15.41
CA SER A 325 -10.46 5.09 -15.30
C SER A 325 -11.25 3.80 -15.48
N SER A 326 -10.59 2.69 -15.82
CA SER A 326 -11.21 1.38 -16.04
C SER A 326 -10.46 0.31 -15.25
N PRO A 327 -11.15 -0.71 -14.71
CA PRO A 327 -10.52 -1.80 -13.96
C PRO A 327 -9.60 -2.68 -14.82
N GLU A 328 -9.84 -2.72 -16.13
CA GLU A 328 -9.02 -3.45 -17.11
C GLU A 328 -7.97 -2.57 -17.80
N GLY A 329 -7.75 -1.35 -17.28
CA GLY A 329 -6.76 -0.42 -17.80
C GLY A 329 -7.27 0.43 -19.00
N PRO A 330 -6.36 1.09 -19.75
CA PRO A 330 -4.91 1.07 -19.56
C PRO A 330 -4.47 1.81 -18.27
N PHE A 331 -3.54 1.23 -17.53
CA PHE A 331 -2.95 1.84 -16.35
C PHE A 331 -1.70 2.63 -16.73
N HIS A 332 -1.59 3.85 -16.18
CA HIS A 332 -0.46 4.75 -16.41
C HIS A 332 0.06 5.32 -15.08
N ASP A 333 1.33 5.67 -15.05
CA ASP A 333 1.90 6.42 -13.93
C ASP A 333 1.63 7.94 -14.05
N ALA A 334 2.13 8.71 -13.09
CA ALA A 334 1.93 10.14 -13.03
C ALA A 334 2.62 10.94 -14.16
N SER A 335 3.55 10.32 -14.88
CA SER A 335 4.17 10.86 -16.09
C SER A 335 3.44 10.44 -17.37
N GLY A 336 2.39 9.63 -17.27
CA GLY A 336 1.66 9.08 -18.42
C GLY A 336 2.32 7.85 -19.04
N VAL A 337 3.32 7.23 -18.36
CA VAL A 337 3.98 6.03 -18.87
C VAL A 337 3.12 4.81 -18.55
N SER A 338 2.93 3.93 -19.55
CA SER A 338 2.13 2.71 -19.41
C SER A 338 2.74 1.74 -18.39
N ALA A 339 1.88 1.07 -17.62
CA ALA A 339 2.28 -0.03 -16.74
C ALA A 339 2.71 -1.28 -17.52
N ILE A 340 2.30 -1.43 -18.79
CA ILE A 340 2.67 -2.54 -19.66
C ILE A 340 4.04 -2.26 -20.30
N TYR A 341 4.92 -3.26 -20.29
CA TYR A 341 6.19 -3.23 -21.00
C TYR A 341 6.03 -3.79 -22.42
N SER A 342 6.61 -3.11 -23.40
CA SER A 342 6.69 -3.55 -24.79
C SER A 342 8.01 -4.20 -25.15
N GLY A 343 8.92 -4.30 -24.19
CA GLY A 343 10.23 -4.91 -24.32
C GLY A 343 10.91 -5.04 -22.96
N TYR A 344 12.02 -5.74 -22.91
CA TYR A 344 12.79 -5.87 -21.68
C TYR A 344 13.27 -4.50 -21.18
N ALA A 345 13.09 -4.24 -19.91
CA ALA A 345 13.66 -3.11 -19.19
C ALA A 345 14.32 -3.61 -17.90
N MET A 346 15.36 -2.91 -17.46
CA MET A 346 15.98 -3.23 -16.19
C MET A 346 15.01 -2.87 -15.05
N ASN A 347 14.78 -3.78 -14.12
CA ASN A 347 13.90 -3.56 -12.96
C ASN A 347 14.65 -3.41 -11.64
N TYR A 348 15.98 -3.38 -11.68
CA TYR A 348 16.84 -3.24 -10.49
C TYR A 348 18.14 -2.50 -10.83
N GLY A 349 18.82 -2.00 -9.78
CA GLY A 349 20.09 -1.27 -9.92
C GLY A 349 19.91 0.20 -10.30
N PRO A 350 21.01 0.91 -10.57
CA PRO A 350 20.99 2.36 -10.81
C PRO A 350 20.27 2.77 -12.10
N ASN A 351 20.20 1.86 -13.07
CA ASN A 351 19.54 2.07 -14.36
C ASN A 351 18.14 1.43 -14.42
N ALA A 352 17.56 1.10 -13.26
CA ALA A 352 16.23 0.50 -13.21
C ALA A 352 15.19 1.44 -13.81
N ASP A 353 14.23 0.84 -14.52
CA ASP A 353 13.05 1.55 -15.00
C ASP A 353 12.27 2.12 -13.82
N ARG A 354 11.93 3.41 -13.90
CA ARG A 354 11.28 4.18 -12.82
C ARG A 354 9.82 4.44 -13.09
N ARG A 355 9.15 3.67 -13.93
CA ARG A 355 7.71 3.84 -14.11
C ARG A 355 6.92 3.44 -12.86
N GLY A 356 5.78 4.07 -12.68
CA GLY A 356 4.95 3.96 -11.49
C GLY A 356 5.34 4.98 -10.40
N VAL A 357 4.42 5.30 -9.52
CA VAL A 357 4.69 6.14 -8.34
C VAL A 357 5.21 5.27 -7.21
N ASN A 358 6.41 5.55 -6.74
CA ASN A 358 6.93 4.94 -5.51
C ASN A 358 6.23 5.58 -4.31
N ILE A 359 5.23 4.90 -3.75
CA ILE A 359 4.40 5.48 -2.70
C ILE A 359 5.14 5.60 -1.36
N LEU A 360 6.08 4.70 -1.12
CA LEU A 360 7.03 4.71 0.01
C LEU A 360 8.20 3.76 -0.30
N GLY A 361 9.31 3.93 0.38
CA GLY A 361 10.52 3.11 0.21
C GLY A 361 11.27 2.97 1.54
N ALA A 362 12.38 2.25 1.53
CA ALA A 362 13.16 1.95 2.73
C ALA A 362 13.65 3.20 3.46
N TYR A 363 13.43 3.27 4.76
CA TYR A 363 13.78 4.42 5.59
C TYR A 363 14.18 4.03 7.03
N GLY A 364 14.88 4.93 7.69
CA GLY A 364 15.22 4.85 9.11
C GLY A 364 15.30 6.24 9.75
N ASP A 365 15.44 6.29 11.07
CA ASP A 365 15.51 7.55 11.84
C ASP A 365 14.29 8.46 11.61
N TRP A 366 13.09 7.88 11.54
CA TRP A 366 11.84 8.57 11.30
C TRP A 366 10.97 8.60 12.56
N GLY A 367 10.40 9.77 12.88
CA GLY A 367 9.66 9.95 14.13
C GLY A 367 10.56 9.70 15.35
N ASN A 368 10.13 8.76 16.18
CA ASN A 368 10.91 8.26 17.32
C ASN A 368 11.58 6.90 17.04
N MET A 369 11.61 6.50 15.78
CA MET A 369 12.24 5.25 15.35
C MET A 369 13.75 5.34 15.54
N ALA A 370 14.34 4.36 16.23
CA ALA A 370 15.78 4.28 16.39
C ALA A 370 16.44 3.94 15.04
N LYS A 371 17.49 4.66 14.71
CA LYS A 371 18.24 4.42 13.48
C LYS A 371 18.78 3.00 13.45
N GLY A 372 18.45 2.27 12.39
CA GLY A 372 18.95 0.92 12.13
C GLY A 372 18.08 -0.20 12.68
N ASP A 373 17.67 -0.17 13.93
CA ASP A 373 16.94 -1.28 14.56
C ASP A 373 15.44 -1.28 14.23
N ASN A 374 14.83 -0.12 14.17
CA ASN A 374 13.42 0.06 13.83
C ASN A 374 13.22 0.59 12.40
N SER A 375 14.28 0.59 11.58
CA SER A 375 14.19 0.94 10.18
C SER A 375 13.25 0.01 9.44
N GLU A 376 12.52 0.55 8.48
CA GLU A 376 11.69 -0.24 7.59
C GLU A 376 12.31 -0.35 6.21
N ARG A 377 12.19 -1.54 5.62
CA ARG A 377 12.69 -1.85 4.28
C ARG A 377 11.91 -3.02 3.68
N SER A 378 12.06 -3.19 2.37
CA SER A 378 11.37 -4.27 1.66
C SER A 378 9.87 -4.26 1.95
N GLN A 379 9.27 -3.09 1.71
CA GLN A 379 7.84 -2.87 1.86
C GLN A 379 7.11 -3.32 0.59
N GLY A 380 6.16 -4.22 0.70
CA GLY A 380 5.45 -4.67 -0.49
C GLY A 380 4.32 -5.64 -0.24
N HIS A 381 3.82 -6.15 -1.35
CA HIS A 381 2.70 -7.07 -1.44
C HIS A 381 1.54 -6.59 -0.56
N CYS A 382 0.93 -5.51 -0.97
CA CYS A 382 -0.08 -4.80 -0.20
C CYS A 382 -1.49 -5.22 -0.58
N SER A 383 -2.40 -4.85 0.29
CA SER A 383 -3.82 -4.74 0.01
C SER A 383 -4.33 -3.35 0.45
N VAL A 384 -5.50 -2.97 -0.03
CA VAL A 384 -6.11 -1.68 0.27
C VAL A 384 -7.56 -1.88 0.67
N ILE A 385 -7.99 -1.19 1.72
CA ILE A 385 -9.38 -1.19 2.13
C ILE A 385 -9.86 0.25 2.34
N THR A 386 -11.07 0.53 1.88
CA THR A 386 -11.78 1.77 2.20
C THR A 386 -12.90 1.44 3.19
N ASN A 387 -12.91 2.11 4.34
CA ASN A 387 -13.95 1.90 5.35
C ASN A 387 -15.24 2.66 5.00
N ASP A 388 -16.26 2.44 5.79
CA ASP A 388 -17.58 3.07 5.64
C ASP A 388 -17.60 4.60 5.83
N ARG A 389 -16.52 5.16 6.37
CA ARG A 389 -16.31 6.62 6.50
C ARG A 389 -15.62 7.23 5.29
N GLY A 390 -15.22 6.43 4.30
CA GLY A 390 -14.47 6.91 3.13
C GLY A 390 -12.96 7.07 3.34
N GLN A 391 -12.41 6.53 4.43
CA GLN A 391 -10.97 6.49 4.66
C GLN A 391 -10.38 5.27 3.97
N SER A 392 -9.33 5.46 3.18
CA SER A 392 -8.61 4.37 2.51
C SER A 392 -7.31 4.07 3.25
N PHE A 393 -6.98 2.79 3.38
CA PHE A 393 -5.81 2.31 4.10
C PHE A 393 -4.98 1.36 3.25
N LEU A 394 -3.68 1.61 3.21
CA LEU A 394 -2.67 0.72 2.65
C LEU A 394 -2.23 -0.23 3.75
N VAL A 395 -2.37 -1.53 3.50
CA VAL A 395 -1.95 -2.60 4.40
C VAL A 395 -0.90 -3.43 3.69
N TYR A 396 0.30 -3.51 4.25
CA TYR A 396 1.44 -4.17 3.59
C TYR A 396 2.34 -4.84 4.62
N HIS A 397 3.22 -5.73 4.18
CA HIS A 397 4.28 -6.20 5.04
C HIS A 397 5.58 -5.44 4.82
N THR A 398 6.37 -5.29 5.88
CA THR A 398 7.70 -4.68 5.87
C THR A 398 8.69 -5.55 6.61
N ARG A 399 9.97 -5.45 6.23
CA ARG A 399 11.11 -6.04 6.93
C ARG A 399 11.96 -4.96 7.59
N PHE A 400 13.06 -5.34 8.22
CA PHE A 400 13.88 -4.46 9.05
C PHE A 400 15.37 -4.67 8.76
N GLN A 401 16.18 -3.64 9.01
CA GLN A 401 17.62 -3.70 8.70
C GLN A 401 18.36 -4.78 9.51
N ASN A 402 18.06 -4.92 10.78
CA ASN A 402 18.83 -5.75 11.72
C ASN A 402 18.01 -6.85 12.40
N ARG A 403 16.93 -7.32 11.74
CA ARG A 403 16.03 -8.34 12.30
C ARG A 403 15.92 -9.59 11.44
N GLY A 404 16.94 -9.88 10.63
CA GLY A 404 16.91 -10.98 9.65
C GLY A 404 15.73 -10.82 8.70
N GLU A 405 15.02 -11.91 8.45
CA GLU A 405 13.84 -11.92 7.57
C GLU A 405 12.51 -11.76 8.31
N MET A 406 12.55 -11.29 9.57
CA MET A 406 11.33 -10.95 10.31
C MET A 406 10.53 -9.89 9.55
N HIS A 407 9.24 -10.09 9.47
CA HIS A 407 8.31 -9.16 8.83
C HIS A 407 7.14 -8.81 9.75
N GLN A 408 6.53 -7.67 9.52
CA GLN A 408 5.35 -7.21 10.24
C GLN A 408 4.40 -6.48 9.30
N VAL A 409 3.12 -6.54 9.59
CA VAL A 409 2.09 -5.72 8.93
C VAL A 409 2.23 -4.27 9.37
N ARG A 410 2.01 -3.35 8.42
CA ARG A 410 1.87 -1.91 8.62
C ARG A 410 0.58 -1.42 7.98
N VAL A 411 0.02 -0.37 8.56
CA VAL A 411 -1.19 0.28 8.06
C VAL A 411 -0.94 1.78 7.96
N HIS A 412 -0.98 2.33 6.75
CA HIS A 412 -0.92 3.77 6.50
C HIS A 412 -2.20 4.25 5.84
N GLN A 413 -2.73 5.38 6.27
CA GLN A 413 -3.85 6.00 5.57
C GLN A 413 -3.38 6.53 4.22
N LEU A 414 -4.24 6.41 3.20
CA LEU A 414 -4.03 6.92 1.85
C LEU A 414 -4.84 8.19 1.64
N PHE A 415 -4.17 9.22 1.15
CA PHE A 415 -4.78 10.49 0.78
C PHE A 415 -4.68 10.74 -0.71
N LEU A 416 -5.73 11.33 -1.29
CA LEU A 416 -5.68 11.86 -2.64
C LEU A 416 -5.15 13.31 -2.61
N ASN A 417 -4.12 13.59 -3.41
CA ASN A 417 -3.66 14.95 -3.64
C ASN A 417 -4.58 15.71 -4.61
N ALA A 418 -4.30 16.98 -4.88
CA ALA A 418 -5.10 17.82 -5.77
C ALA A 418 -5.21 17.29 -7.20
N ASP A 419 -4.27 16.47 -7.67
CA ASP A 419 -4.28 15.87 -9.01
C ASP A 419 -4.93 14.46 -9.01
N GLY A 420 -5.50 14.03 -7.86
CA GLY A 420 -6.10 12.72 -7.69
C GLY A 420 -5.09 11.57 -7.67
N TRP A 421 -3.85 11.80 -7.23
CA TRP A 421 -2.86 10.76 -6.98
C TRP A 421 -2.78 10.40 -5.49
N LEU A 422 -2.48 9.14 -5.22
CA LEU A 422 -2.35 8.64 -3.85
C LEU A 422 -1.03 9.08 -3.21
N CYS A 423 -1.13 9.46 -1.94
CA CYS A 423 -0.01 9.72 -1.03
C CYS A 423 -0.25 8.93 0.26
N ALA A 424 0.71 8.13 0.71
CA ALA A 424 0.62 7.44 1.98
C ALA A 424 0.97 8.38 3.14
N ALA A 425 0.22 8.32 4.22
CA ALA A 425 0.46 9.09 5.44
C ALA A 425 1.88 8.84 5.99
N PRO A 426 2.56 9.85 6.57
CA PRO A 426 3.93 9.71 7.06
C PRO A 426 4.12 8.76 8.24
N PHE A 427 3.09 8.53 9.04
CA PHE A 427 3.10 7.62 10.18
C PHE A 427 2.03 6.55 10.05
N GLU A 428 2.20 5.42 10.73
CA GLU A 428 1.15 4.42 10.82
C GLU A 428 -0.14 5.03 11.39
N TYR A 429 -1.27 4.48 10.97
CA TYR A 429 -2.57 4.92 11.42
C TYR A 429 -2.74 4.72 12.93
N THR A 430 -3.16 5.76 13.64
CA THR A 430 -3.36 5.76 15.09
C THR A 430 -4.76 6.21 15.49
N GLY A 431 -5.72 6.15 14.55
CA GLY A 431 -7.13 6.46 14.82
C GLY A 431 -7.56 7.84 14.29
N GLU A 432 -6.80 8.44 13.41
CA GLU A 432 -7.19 9.69 12.73
C GLU A 432 -8.51 9.51 11.98
N THR A 433 -9.37 10.53 12.00
CA THR A 433 -10.73 10.44 11.44
C THR A 433 -10.89 11.16 10.10
N VAL A 434 -9.84 11.83 9.65
CA VAL A 434 -9.85 12.66 8.42
C VAL A 434 -10.01 11.79 7.19
N THR A 435 -10.88 12.21 6.27
CA THR A 435 -11.18 11.53 5.01
C THR A 435 -10.57 12.24 3.81
N ASN A 436 -10.63 11.65 2.62
CA ASN A 436 -10.26 12.32 1.38
C ASN A 436 -11.19 13.51 1.05
N ASP A 437 -12.46 13.41 1.39
CA ASP A 437 -13.41 14.51 1.22
C ASP A 437 -13.08 15.67 2.15
N ASP A 438 -12.70 15.38 3.41
CA ASP A 438 -12.24 16.42 4.33
C ASP A 438 -11.01 17.15 3.79
N MET A 439 -10.04 16.43 3.20
CA MET A 439 -8.86 17.04 2.59
C MET A 439 -9.22 17.98 1.43
N ALA A 440 -10.24 17.64 0.68
CA ALA A 440 -10.68 18.41 -0.49
C ALA A 440 -11.60 19.60 -0.13
N GLN A 441 -12.25 19.58 1.05
CA GLN A 441 -13.29 20.54 1.42
C GLN A 441 -12.91 21.41 2.60
N THR A 442 -11.98 20.99 3.45
CA THR A 442 -11.59 21.70 4.67
C THR A 442 -10.07 21.76 4.82
N GLN A 443 -9.60 22.79 5.51
CA GLN A 443 -8.20 22.97 5.85
C GLN A 443 -7.95 22.35 7.24
N GLN A 444 -7.27 21.20 7.27
CA GLN A 444 -6.96 20.48 8.51
C GLN A 444 -5.83 21.14 9.32
N VAL A 445 -4.95 21.87 8.65
CA VAL A 445 -3.84 22.62 9.24
C VAL A 445 -3.95 24.07 8.80
N GLY A 446 -4.12 25.01 9.74
CA GLY A 446 -4.20 26.44 9.43
C GLY A 446 -2.90 26.97 8.81
N ASP A 447 -2.98 27.93 7.88
CA ASP A 447 -1.81 28.48 7.21
C ASP A 447 -0.74 29.00 8.17
N GLY A 448 -1.16 29.57 9.30
CA GLY A 448 -0.24 30.03 10.36
C GLY A 448 0.44 28.89 11.12
N ASP A 449 -0.09 27.69 11.05
CA ASP A 449 0.47 26.51 11.72
C ASP A 449 1.40 25.71 10.81
N VAL A 450 1.46 26.00 9.51
CA VAL A 450 2.37 25.31 8.58
C VAL A 450 3.82 25.74 8.78
N PRO A 451 4.17 27.03 8.95
CA PRO A 451 5.57 27.43 9.05
C PRO A 451 6.30 26.78 10.22
N GLY A 452 7.56 26.38 9.98
CA GLY A 452 8.39 25.76 11.01
C GLY A 452 9.54 24.95 10.44
N THR A 453 10.26 24.29 11.33
CA THR A 453 11.32 23.33 10.99
C THR A 453 10.71 21.94 10.85
N TYR A 454 11.04 21.28 9.76
CA TYR A 454 10.55 19.94 9.43
C TYR A 454 11.70 18.96 9.26
N LYS A 455 11.53 17.77 9.80
CA LYS A 455 12.26 16.59 9.35
C LYS A 455 11.56 16.08 8.08
N MET A 456 12.30 15.95 6.98
CA MET A 456 11.77 15.56 5.69
C MET A 456 12.48 14.32 5.15
N LEU A 457 11.72 13.37 4.64
CA LEU A 457 12.21 12.15 4.03
C LEU A 457 11.88 12.16 2.55
N VAL A 458 12.90 11.90 1.71
CA VAL A 458 12.71 11.65 0.28
C VAL A 458 12.82 10.15 0.06
N HIS A 459 11.73 9.51 -0.34
CA HIS A 459 11.72 8.09 -0.59
C HIS A 459 12.57 7.74 -1.81
N ARG A 460 13.49 6.82 -1.62
CA ARG A 460 14.37 6.37 -2.70
C ARG A 460 13.56 5.65 -3.77
N TYR A 461 13.75 6.11 -4.99
CA TYR A 461 13.16 5.52 -6.18
C TYR A 461 14.25 4.76 -6.95
N GLY A 462 14.58 3.63 -6.55
CA GLY A 462 15.60 2.84 -7.23
C GLY A 462 15.65 1.46 -6.61
N LEU A 463 15.46 0.47 -7.45
CA LEU A 463 15.56 -0.90 -7.06
C LEU A 463 17.02 -1.34 -7.25
N ASN A 464 17.62 -1.75 -6.17
CA ASN A 464 18.88 -2.45 -6.23
C ASN A 464 18.73 -3.72 -5.40
N HIS A 465 18.80 -4.87 -6.00
CA HIS A 465 18.72 -6.17 -5.31
C HIS A 465 19.71 -6.35 -4.16
N ASN A 466 20.68 -5.47 -4.05
CA ASN A 466 21.63 -5.42 -2.94
C ASN A 466 21.57 -4.11 -2.18
N ASP A 467 20.50 -3.33 -2.36
CA ASP A 467 20.37 -2.04 -1.71
C ASP A 467 20.07 -2.20 -0.22
N LYS A 468 21.10 -1.93 0.57
CA LYS A 468 21.04 -1.92 2.03
C LYS A 468 20.83 -0.51 2.59
N GLU A 469 20.78 0.49 1.74
CA GLU A 469 20.69 1.87 2.18
C GLU A 469 19.26 2.24 2.52
N LEU A 470 19.14 2.98 3.62
CA LEU A 470 17.90 3.59 4.07
C LEU A 470 17.88 5.06 3.66
N ALA A 471 16.72 5.56 3.26
CA ALA A 471 16.54 6.99 3.14
C ALA A 471 16.75 7.63 4.52
N THR A 472 17.62 8.66 4.57
CA THR A 472 17.91 9.41 5.79
C THR A 472 17.16 10.74 5.73
N PRO A 473 16.44 11.12 6.80
CA PRO A 473 15.79 12.42 6.86
C PRO A 473 16.77 13.58 6.76
N ILE A 474 16.30 14.65 6.14
CA ILE A 474 16.96 15.94 6.05
C ILE A 474 16.13 16.99 6.79
N GLU A 475 16.74 18.15 7.10
CA GLU A 475 16.04 19.25 7.73
C GLU A 475 15.74 20.37 6.73
N VAL A 476 14.47 20.79 6.71
CA VAL A 476 14.02 21.94 5.93
C VAL A 476 13.19 22.88 6.81
N GLN A 477 13.17 24.15 6.44
CA GLN A 477 12.33 25.15 7.09
C GLN A 477 11.32 25.70 6.09
N LEU A 478 10.05 25.59 6.42
CA LEU A 478 8.97 26.25 5.71
C LEU A 478 8.75 27.62 6.33
N MET A 479 9.09 28.67 5.59
CA MET A 479 9.02 30.05 6.08
C MET A 479 7.63 30.65 5.83
N PRO A 480 7.17 31.61 6.66
CA PRO A 480 5.85 32.26 6.49
C PRO A 480 5.63 32.97 5.16
N ASP A 481 6.70 33.36 4.47
CA ASP A 481 6.66 34.01 3.16
C ASP A 481 6.55 33.01 1.98
N GLY A 482 6.37 31.71 2.28
CA GLY A 482 6.28 30.65 1.27
C GLY A 482 7.64 30.16 0.77
N THR A 483 8.76 30.60 1.35
CA THR A 483 10.09 30.08 1.00
C THR A 483 10.39 28.78 1.77
N VAL A 484 11.24 27.93 1.18
CA VAL A 484 11.82 26.74 1.81
C VAL A 484 13.33 26.94 1.90
N THR A 485 13.90 26.72 3.09
CA THR A 485 15.34 26.81 3.35
C THR A 485 15.84 25.56 4.08
N GLY A 486 17.14 25.42 4.30
CA GLY A 486 17.76 24.25 4.93
C GLY A 486 18.45 23.36 3.91
N ASP A 487 18.41 22.03 4.12
CA ASP A 487 19.07 21.04 3.25
C ASP A 487 18.49 20.99 1.83
N ARG A 488 17.28 21.53 1.64
CA ARG A 488 16.66 21.80 0.34
C ARG A 488 16.09 23.21 0.34
N THR A 489 16.18 23.86 -0.82
CA THR A 489 15.64 25.21 -1.01
C THR A 489 14.52 25.19 -2.05
N GLY A 490 13.58 26.14 -1.93
CA GLY A 490 12.47 26.21 -2.83
C GLY A 490 11.31 27.07 -2.33
N ARG A 491 10.10 26.64 -2.68
CA ARG A 491 8.86 27.31 -2.27
C ARG A 491 7.82 26.30 -1.82
N TRP A 492 6.91 26.77 -0.98
CA TRP A 492 5.72 26.03 -0.58
C TRP A 492 4.49 26.93 -0.64
N GLN A 493 3.34 26.29 -0.85
CA GLN A 493 2.04 26.95 -0.76
C GLN A 493 0.94 25.94 -0.43
N THR A 494 -0.12 26.41 0.21
CA THR A 494 -1.36 25.70 0.45
C THR A 494 -2.42 26.10 -0.56
N THR A 495 -3.47 25.30 -0.70
CA THR A 495 -4.68 25.69 -1.43
C THR A 495 -5.70 26.23 -0.44
N ALA A 496 -6.15 27.47 -0.61
CA ALA A 496 -7.08 28.12 0.31
C ALA A 496 -8.32 27.26 0.60
N GLY A 497 -8.63 27.07 1.88
CA GLY A 497 -9.76 26.30 2.37
C GLY A 497 -9.66 24.78 2.18
N LYS A 498 -8.49 24.26 1.77
CA LYS A 498 -8.23 22.83 1.54
C LYS A 498 -6.94 22.41 2.23
N SER A 499 -6.78 21.12 2.43
CA SER A 499 -5.56 20.56 3.02
C SER A 499 -4.46 20.25 1.99
N TYR A 500 -4.57 20.76 0.78
CA TYR A 500 -3.59 20.52 -0.28
C TYR A 500 -2.35 21.37 -0.13
N LEU A 501 -1.20 20.72 -0.31
CA LEU A 501 0.14 21.32 -0.26
C LEU A 501 0.83 21.17 -1.61
N THR A 502 1.49 22.22 -2.07
CA THR A 502 2.45 22.18 -3.16
C THR A 502 3.83 22.61 -2.63
N LEU A 503 4.83 21.77 -2.88
CA LEU A 503 6.24 22.06 -2.61
C LEU A 503 7.01 22.07 -3.92
N ILE A 504 7.87 23.07 -4.13
CA ILE A 504 8.79 23.14 -5.26
C ILE A 504 10.19 23.11 -4.67
N LEU A 505 10.89 21.99 -4.84
CA LEU A 505 12.21 21.76 -4.25
C LEU A 505 13.22 21.43 -5.37
N GLY A 506 14.24 22.26 -5.52
CA GLY A 506 15.24 22.10 -6.57
C GLY A 506 14.65 22.00 -7.99
N GLY A 507 13.54 22.71 -8.25
CA GLY A 507 12.82 22.68 -9.52
C GLY A 507 11.80 21.55 -9.68
N THR A 508 11.77 20.56 -8.77
CA THR A 508 10.77 19.49 -8.79
C THR A 508 9.52 19.91 -8.03
N VAL A 509 8.36 19.75 -8.66
CA VAL A 509 7.04 20.02 -8.06
C VAL A 509 6.51 18.77 -7.38
N TYR A 510 6.24 18.86 -6.09
CA TYR A 510 5.56 17.84 -5.29
C TYR A 510 4.17 18.34 -4.91
N ARG A 511 3.16 17.52 -5.10
CA ARG A 511 1.78 17.80 -4.69
C ARG A 511 1.31 16.75 -3.71
N GLY A 512 0.68 17.20 -2.63
CA GLY A 512 0.25 16.32 -1.56
C GLY A 512 -0.74 16.98 -0.63
N VAL A 513 -0.74 16.51 0.61
CA VAL A 513 -1.65 16.97 1.66
C VAL A 513 -0.90 17.31 2.94
N LEU A 514 -1.50 18.22 3.71
CA LEU A 514 -1.15 18.52 5.10
C LEU A 514 -2.14 17.83 6.02
N VAL A 515 -1.65 17.20 7.07
CA VAL A 515 -2.46 16.47 8.05
C VAL A 515 -1.86 16.62 9.44
N ASN A 516 -2.71 16.65 10.48
CA ASN A 516 -2.27 16.41 11.84
C ASN A 516 -2.25 14.90 12.09
N GLN A 517 -1.10 14.38 12.47
CA GLN A 517 -0.92 12.95 12.69
C GLN A 517 -0.18 12.68 14.00
N THR A 518 -0.48 11.58 14.64
CA THR A 518 0.22 11.17 15.87
C THR A 518 1.55 10.53 15.51
N MET A 519 2.64 11.08 16.04
CA MET A 519 3.98 10.57 15.81
C MET A 519 4.24 9.32 16.67
N GLU A 520 4.54 8.22 16.04
CA GLU A 520 4.85 6.93 16.69
C GLU A 520 6.25 6.92 17.36
N PRO A 521 6.43 6.22 18.47
CA PRO A 521 5.46 5.60 19.38
C PRO A 521 4.90 6.57 20.42
N SER A 522 5.05 7.87 20.24
CA SER A 522 4.52 8.88 21.16
C SER A 522 3.05 9.16 20.89
N THR A 523 2.41 9.82 21.84
CA THR A 523 1.05 10.37 21.67
C THR A 523 1.07 11.82 21.18
N THR A 524 2.22 12.30 20.71
CA THR A 524 2.39 13.68 20.27
C THR A 524 1.81 13.87 18.88
N SER A 525 0.81 14.73 18.77
CA SER A 525 0.30 15.17 17.46
C SER A 525 1.28 16.17 16.83
N VAL A 526 1.57 15.96 15.57
CA VAL A 526 2.45 16.84 14.78
C VAL A 526 1.77 17.23 13.47
N VAL A 527 2.10 18.43 12.98
CA VAL A 527 1.80 18.80 11.60
C VAL A 527 2.69 17.98 10.70
N ALA A 528 2.10 17.22 9.80
CA ALA A 528 2.81 16.37 8.85
C ALA A 528 2.32 16.62 7.42
N PHE A 529 3.14 16.25 6.45
CA PHE A 529 2.76 16.25 5.05
C PHE A 529 3.25 15.00 4.33
N THR A 530 2.52 14.61 3.32
CA THR A 530 2.93 13.64 2.33
C THR A 530 2.67 14.20 0.95
N ALA A 531 3.61 14.05 0.03
CA ALA A 531 3.49 14.56 -1.33
C ALA A 531 4.28 13.70 -2.31
N MET A 532 3.92 13.79 -3.59
CA MET A 532 4.58 13.07 -4.67
C MET A 532 4.80 14.00 -5.88
N ALA A 533 5.85 13.69 -6.64
CA ALA A 533 6.14 14.32 -7.91
C ALA A 533 5.70 13.44 -9.08
N ASN A 534 5.41 14.04 -10.23
CA ASN A 534 5.06 13.29 -11.44
C ASN A 534 6.16 12.32 -11.89
N SER A 535 7.42 12.58 -11.49
CA SER A 535 8.53 11.62 -11.69
C SER A 535 8.42 10.34 -10.86
N GLY A 536 7.38 10.19 -10.06
CA GLY A 536 7.12 9.02 -9.23
C GLY A 536 7.78 9.04 -7.84
N THR A 537 8.53 10.08 -7.50
CA THR A 537 9.17 10.21 -6.17
C THR A 537 8.20 10.77 -5.16
N SER A 538 8.09 10.11 -4.00
CA SER A 538 7.31 10.59 -2.85
C SER A 538 8.19 11.17 -1.75
N ILE A 539 7.64 12.11 -0.98
CA ILE A 539 8.27 12.74 0.17
C ILE A 539 7.32 12.74 1.36
N TRP A 540 7.87 12.58 2.55
CA TRP A 540 7.20 12.81 3.82
C TRP A 540 7.86 13.94 4.59
N GLY A 541 7.10 14.63 5.42
CA GLY A 541 7.63 15.60 6.35
C GLY A 541 6.80 15.70 7.62
N TYR A 542 7.43 15.98 8.74
CA TYR A 542 6.73 16.35 9.96
C TYR A 542 7.44 17.50 10.67
N ARG A 543 6.65 18.39 11.29
CA ARG A 543 7.15 19.58 11.97
C ARG A 543 7.74 19.21 13.31
N THR A 544 9.04 19.50 13.48
CA THR A 544 9.77 19.32 14.73
C THR A 544 9.72 20.55 15.61
N LYS A 545 9.58 21.75 14.99
CA LYS A 545 9.50 23.03 15.70
C LYS A 545 8.64 24.03 14.93
N ALA A 546 7.67 24.63 15.58
CA ALA A 546 6.88 25.72 15.00
C ALA A 546 7.76 26.95 14.74
N TYR A 547 7.44 27.69 13.67
CA TYR A 547 8.08 28.96 13.42
C TYR A 547 7.75 29.95 14.55
N THR A 548 8.76 30.58 15.08
CA THR A 548 8.59 31.71 16.01
C THR A 548 9.07 32.95 15.33
N VAL A 549 8.24 33.99 15.27
CA VAL A 549 8.69 35.30 14.80
C VAL A 549 9.86 35.69 15.67
N PRO A 550 11.04 36.00 15.07
CA PRO A 550 12.14 36.51 15.87
C PRO A 550 11.64 37.75 16.61
N THR A 551 11.52 37.66 17.89
CA THR A 551 11.29 38.87 18.71
C THR A 551 12.54 39.70 18.60
N ALA A 552 12.65 40.42 17.49
CA ALA A 552 13.65 41.45 17.36
C ALA A 552 13.20 42.62 18.20
N ILE A 553 13.71 42.67 19.39
CA ILE A 553 14.24 43.83 20.10
C ILE A 553 14.58 43.27 21.48
N ALA A 554 15.86 42.92 21.67
CA ALA A 554 16.35 42.89 23.05
C ALA A 554 15.96 44.24 23.67
N ALA A 555 15.22 44.22 24.78
CA ALA A 555 14.93 45.41 25.52
C ALA A 555 16.26 46.20 25.67
N PRO A 556 16.25 47.51 25.46
CA PRO A 556 17.49 48.28 25.59
C PRO A 556 18.06 47.97 26.95
N GLN A 557 19.28 47.41 26.96
CA GLN A 557 20.02 47.24 28.22
C GLN A 557 20.10 48.62 28.89
N SER A 558 19.62 48.71 30.12
CA SER A 558 19.85 49.89 30.95
C SER A 558 21.36 50.03 31.14
N TYR A 559 21.94 50.95 30.43
CA TYR A 559 23.37 51.28 30.59
C TYR A 559 23.55 52.14 31.80
N SER A 560 24.53 51.82 32.65
CA SER A 560 24.95 52.64 33.73
C SER A 560 25.41 54.03 33.20
N THR A 561 25.05 55.10 33.90
CA THR A 561 25.22 56.51 33.49
C THR A 561 26.67 57.01 33.57
N ASP A 562 27.66 56.15 33.49
CA ASP A 562 29.06 56.56 33.52
C ASP A 562 29.66 56.77 32.12
N PHE A 563 29.07 57.71 31.36
CA PHE A 563 29.52 58.06 30.01
C PHE A 563 30.37 59.34 30.06
N ARG A 564 31.66 59.20 29.87
CA ARG A 564 32.60 60.32 29.96
C ARG A 564 32.61 61.26 28.75
N HIS A 565 32.11 60.86 27.55
CA HIS A 565 32.16 61.70 26.34
C HIS A 565 30.98 61.51 25.41
N TYR A 566 30.28 62.57 25.02
CA TYR A 566 29.23 62.64 24.01
C TYR A 566 29.83 63.13 22.68
N PHE A 567 29.41 62.56 21.59
CA PHE A 567 29.72 63.01 20.22
C PHE A 567 28.43 63.33 19.47
N ASN A 568 28.39 64.47 18.77
CA ASN A 568 27.28 64.75 17.88
C ASN A 568 27.31 63.81 16.64
N LEU A 569 26.29 63.87 15.80
CA LEU A 569 26.21 62.98 14.60
C LEU A 569 27.29 63.30 13.54
N ARG A 570 28.07 64.40 13.71
CA ARG A 570 29.22 64.73 12.87
C ARG A 570 30.54 64.21 13.47
N GLY A 571 30.47 63.44 14.57
CA GLY A 571 31.68 62.95 15.27
C GLY A 571 32.39 63.93 16.14
N GLN A 572 31.87 65.14 16.37
CA GLN A 572 32.49 66.17 17.24
C GLN A 572 32.08 65.90 18.69
N ARG A 573 33.03 66.01 19.60
CA ARG A 573 32.81 65.87 21.05
C ARG A 573 31.98 67.05 21.58
N VAL A 574 31.00 66.70 22.43
CA VAL A 574 30.12 67.70 23.10
C VAL A 574 30.20 67.50 24.60
N ASP A 575 30.78 68.47 25.30
CA ASP A 575 31.02 68.37 26.75
C ASP A 575 29.75 68.64 27.60
N LYS A 576 28.77 69.34 27.04
CA LYS A 576 27.44 69.54 27.63
C LYS A 576 26.35 69.26 26.59
N PRO A 577 25.87 68.02 26.51
CA PRO A 577 24.84 67.67 25.54
C PRO A 577 23.53 68.34 25.93
N GLY A 578 22.96 69.10 25.01
CA GLY A 578 21.59 69.57 25.08
C GLY A 578 20.64 68.50 24.55
N LYS A 579 19.36 68.82 24.51
CA LYS A 579 18.33 67.90 23.93
C LYS A 579 18.71 67.54 22.50
N GLY A 580 18.83 66.21 22.21
CA GLY A 580 19.21 65.74 20.86
C GLY A 580 19.77 64.33 20.83
N ILE A 581 20.27 63.95 19.65
CA ILE A 581 20.85 62.62 19.42
C ILE A 581 22.39 62.72 19.43
N TYR A 582 23.01 61.84 20.20
CA TYR A 582 24.45 61.76 20.38
C TYR A 582 24.98 60.34 20.24
N VAL A 583 26.28 60.22 20.01
CA VAL A 583 26.98 58.92 20.05
C VAL A 583 27.84 58.91 21.32
N VAL A 584 27.65 57.87 22.15
CA VAL A 584 28.40 57.63 23.37
C VAL A 584 28.89 56.23 23.44
N GLY A 585 30.17 55.96 23.55
CA GLY A 585 30.73 54.62 23.55
C GLY A 585 30.40 53.83 22.27
N GLY A 586 30.31 54.51 21.10
CA GLY A 586 29.99 53.92 19.80
C GLY A 586 28.48 53.68 19.55
N LYS A 587 27.59 54.09 20.48
CA LYS A 587 26.12 53.88 20.38
C LYS A 587 25.38 55.21 20.30
N LYS A 588 24.32 55.28 19.52
CA LYS A 588 23.41 56.42 19.46
C LYS A 588 22.53 56.46 20.71
N ILE A 589 22.47 57.59 21.37
CA ILE A 589 21.58 57.86 22.51
C ILE A 589 20.75 59.11 22.24
N ILE A 590 19.60 59.21 22.83
CA ILE A 590 18.76 60.41 22.83
C ILE A 590 18.92 61.08 24.22
N VAL A 591 19.31 62.34 24.23
CA VAL A 591 19.28 63.20 25.44
C VAL A 591 17.95 63.94 25.38
N PRO A 592 17.05 63.78 26.38
CA PRO A 592 15.69 64.29 26.35
C PRO A 592 15.62 65.82 26.50
#